data_394d7e5b7ea0c2f726a6fb624c19321c
#
_entry.id   394d7e5b7ea0c2f726a6fb624c19321c
#
_cell.length_a   1.000
_cell.length_b   1.000
_cell.length_c   1.000
_cell.angle_alpha   90.00
_cell.angle_beta   90.00
_cell.angle_gamma   90.00
#
_symmetry.space_group_name_H-M   'P 1'
#
loop_
_entity.id
_entity.type
_entity.pdbx_description
1 polymer ?
#
loop_
_entity_poly.entity_id
_entity_poly.type
_entity_poly.pdbx_seq_one_letter_code
_entity_poly.pdbx_strand_id
1 'polypeptide(L)'
;MAVLTVILMVSCDSRDRVLSLAESDVRNHTECQGKPEILGVSEPDSAFGTGFLSQKEKESMMAVMQKVTATIMKRTNNMTEFNPDDKYVIDLAERQMKAMSEIRSTIYDSDKKGEWSGWKVRVDYQARNRSGMEYKSERWLFIDKEGKEVVRAFDIPLP
;
A
#
# COMPACT_ATOMS: atom_id res chain seq x y z
N MET A 1 26.62 2.92 -35.14
CA MET A 1 25.90 3.78 -34.17
C MET A 1 24.39 3.44 -34.14
N ALA A 2 24.03 2.19 -33.83
CA ALA A 2 22.61 1.75 -33.84
C ALA A 2 22.19 0.93 -32.61
N VAL A 3 22.99 0.92 -31.52
CA VAL A 3 22.71 0.04 -30.36
C VAL A 3 22.09 0.82 -29.16
N LEU A 4 22.16 2.15 -29.18
CA LEU A 4 21.72 2.96 -28.00
C LEU A 4 20.20 3.23 -27.95
N THR A 5 19.49 3.07 -29.04
CA THR A 5 18.04 3.43 -29.12
C THR A 5 17.11 2.31 -28.62
N VAL A 6 17.56 1.06 -28.63
CA VAL A 6 16.75 -0.12 -28.24
C VAL A 6 16.59 -0.24 -26.71
N ILE A 7 17.58 0.20 -25.93
CA ILE A 7 17.56 0.07 -24.46
C ILE A 7 16.54 1.02 -23.83
N LEU A 8 16.31 2.21 -24.39
CA LEU A 8 15.35 3.19 -23.88
C LEU A 8 13.88 2.76 -24.11
N MET A 9 13.58 2.09 -25.19
CA MET A 9 12.22 1.63 -25.50
C MET A 9 11.76 0.49 -24.58
N VAL A 10 12.64 -0.42 -24.22
CA VAL A 10 12.34 -1.56 -23.31
C VAL A 10 12.05 -1.09 -21.89
N SER A 11 12.69 0.00 -21.45
CA SER A 11 12.49 0.56 -20.10
C SER A 11 11.13 1.24 -19.94
N CYS A 12 10.60 1.93 -20.95
CA CYS A 12 9.27 2.54 -20.89
C CYS A 12 8.16 1.49 -20.84
N ASP A 13 8.24 0.45 -21.66
CA ASP A 13 7.22 -0.61 -21.71
C ASP A 13 7.10 -1.40 -20.38
N SER A 14 8.20 -1.69 -19.70
CA SER A 14 8.18 -2.37 -18.42
C SER A 14 7.58 -1.50 -17.29
N ARG A 15 7.87 -0.21 -17.30
CA ARG A 15 7.34 0.75 -16.31
C ARG A 15 5.83 0.91 -16.44
N ASP A 16 5.33 1.12 -17.66
CA ASP A 16 3.91 1.29 -17.92
C ASP A 16 3.13 0.02 -17.55
N ARG A 17 3.72 -1.15 -17.79
CA ARG A 17 3.15 -2.44 -17.39
C ARG A 17 3.04 -2.57 -15.87
N VAL A 18 4.08 -2.21 -15.14
CA VAL A 18 4.09 -2.23 -13.67
C VAL A 18 3.02 -1.30 -13.10
N LEU A 19 2.89 -0.08 -13.62
CA LEU A 19 1.86 0.88 -13.19
C LEU A 19 0.46 0.37 -13.50
N SER A 20 0.23 -0.15 -14.70
CA SER A 20 -1.06 -0.74 -15.10
C SER A 20 -1.45 -1.92 -14.21
N LEU A 21 -0.49 -2.79 -13.87
CA LEU A 21 -0.71 -3.92 -12.97
C LEU A 21 -1.08 -3.44 -11.56
N ALA A 22 -0.37 -2.43 -11.03
CA ALA A 22 -0.64 -1.88 -9.71
C ALA A 22 -2.06 -1.29 -9.62
N GLU A 23 -2.48 -0.52 -10.61
CA GLU A 23 -3.84 0.01 -10.66
C GLU A 23 -4.90 -1.09 -10.81
N SER A 24 -4.64 -2.10 -11.64
CA SER A 24 -5.53 -3.25 -11.82
C SER A 24 -5.68 -4.05 -10.53
N ASP A 25 -4.60 -4.24 -9.77
CA ASP A 25 -4.63 -4.92 -8.48
C ASP A 25 -5.54 -4.19 -7.49
N VAL A 26 -5.41 -2.87 -7.35
CA VAL A 26 -6.30 -2.08 -6.49
C VAL A 26 -7.76 -2.25 -6.88
N ARG A 27 -8.07 -2.21 -8.18
CA ARG A 27 -9.45 -2.36 -8.67
C ARG A 27 -10.06 -3.75 -8.45
N ASN A 28 -9.23 -4.79 -8.42
CA ASN A 28 -9.68 -6.17 -8.39
C ASN A 28 -9.57 -6.85 -7.02
N HIS A 29 -8.62 -6.42 -6.17
CA HIS A 29 -8.33 -7.07 -4.90
C HIS A 29 -8.70 -6.23 -3.67
N THR A 30 -9.18 -5.01 -3.85
CA THR A 30 -9.69 -4.21 -2.74
C THR A 30 -11.08 -4.69 -2.33
N GLU A 31 -11.23 -5.05 -1.05
CA GLU A 31 -12.53 -5.42 -0.48
C GLU A 31 -13.40 -4.19 -0.29
N CYS A 32 -14.14 -3.79 -1.32
CA CYS A 32 -14.99 -2.60 -1.29
C CYS A 32 -16.32 -2.81 -2.01
N GLN A 33 -17.28 -1.93 -1.74
CA GLN A 33 -18.49 -1.80 -2.55
C GLN A 33 -18.18 -0.95 -3.80
N GLY A 34 -18.43 -1.52 -4.97
CA GLY A 34 -18.15 -0.85 -6.24
C GLY A 34 -16.66 -0.84 -6.59
N LYS A 35 -16.29 0.10 -7.45
CA LYS A 35 -14.89 0.27 -7.88
C LYS A 35 -14.20 1.33 -7.02
N PRO A 36 -12.98 1.06 -6.52
CA PRO A 36 -12.20 2.06 -5.83
C PRO A 36 -11.79 3.19 -6.79
N GLU A 37 -11.71 4.40 -6.27
CA GLU A 37 -11.15 5.57 -6.95
C GLU A 37 -9.67 5.67 -6.65
N ILE A 38 -8.83 5.66 -7.68
CA ILE A 38 -7.38 5.84 -7.54
C ILE A 38 -7.10 7.32 -7.41
N LEU A 39 -6.48 7.73 -6.31
CA LEU A 39 -6.13 9.12 -6.00
C LEU A 39 -4.71 9.47 -6.46
N GLY A 40 -3.83 8.49 -6.51
CA GLY A 40 -2.46 8.66 -6.95
C GLY A 40 -1.69 7.35 -7.03
N VAL A 41 -0.68 7.32 -7.89
CA VAL A 41 0.23 6.19 -8.05
C VAL A 41 1.65 6.71 -7.97
N SER A 42 2.49 6.11 -7.15
CA SER A 42 3.90 6.46 -7.08
C SER A 42 4.66 5.99 -8.33
N GLU A 43 5.79 6.61 -8.61
CA GLU A 43 6.75 6.04 -9.53
C GLU A 43 7.18 4.64 -9.04
N PRO A 44 7.38 3.67 -9.97
CA PRO A 44 7.97 2.39 -9.62
C PRO A 44 9.37 2.56 -9.05
N ASP A 45 9.62 1.98 -7.90
CA ASP A 45 10.95 1.90 -7.27
C ASP A 45 11.45 0.45 -7.27
N SER A 46 12.74 0.25 -7.12
CA SER A 46 13.34 -1.08 -7.06
C SER A 46 12.93 -1.83 -5.79
N ALA A 47 12.39 -3.03 -5.94
CA ALA A 47 12.16 -3.95 -4.85
C ALA A 47 13.37 -4.90 -4.66
N PHE A 48 13.60 -5.34 -3.44
CA PHE A 48 14.70 -6.21 -3.06
C PHE A 48 14.23 -7.33 -2.14
N GLY A 49 14.80 -8.51 -2.27
CA GLY A 49 14.49 -9.67 -1.43
C GLY A 49 13.01 -10.03 -1.46
N THR A 50 12.45 -10.43 -0.33
CA THR A 50 11.05 -10.85 -0.16
C THR A 50 10.08 -9.72 0.20
N GLY A 51 10.50 -8.45 0.05
CA GLY A 51 9.69 -7.28 0.39
C GLY A 51 10.44 -6.29 1.30
N PHE A 52 11.74 -6.10 1.04
CA PHE A 52 12.58 -5.19 1.84
C PHE A 52 12.05 -3.76 1.82
N LEU A 53 11.92 -3.20 3.01
CA LEU A 53 11.56 -1.81 3.25
C LEU A 53 12.78 -1.04 3.76
N SER A 54 13.12 0.04 3.09
CA SER A 54 14.15 0.96 3.55
C SER A 54 13.75 1.64 4.86
N GLN A 55 14.71 2.17 5.61
CA GLN A 55 14.44 2.90 6.85
C GLN A 55 13.47 4.08 6.62
N LYS A 56 13.64 4.83 5.53
CA LYS A 56 12.76 5.94 5.16
C LYS A 56 11.31 5.49 4.92
N GLU A 57 11.10 4.33 4.27
CA GLU A 57 9.77 3.79 4.05
C GLU A 57 9.13 3.33 5.35
N LYS A 58 9.88 2.66 6.21
CA LYS A 58 9.42 2.25 7.55
C LYS A 58 8.99 3.48 8.38
N GLU A 59 9.78 4.54 8.38
CA GLU A 59 9.46 5.79 9.06
C GLU A 59 8.22 6.46 8.49
N SER A 60 8.07 6.48 7.15
CA SER A 60 6.87 7.02 6.49
C SER A 60 5.61 6.25 6.88
N MET A 61 5.66 4.92 6.83
CA MET A 61 4.54 4.05 7.25
C MET A 61 4.18 4.27 8.72
N MET A 62 5.18 4.34 9.60
CA MET A 62 4.95 4.59 11.03
C MET A 62 4.35 5.97 11.29
N ALA A 63 4.76 7.00 10.53
CA ALA A 63 4.18 8.34 10.64
C ALA A 63 2.69 8.35 10.26
N VAL A 64 2.29 7.62 9.22
CA VAL A 64 0.89 7.43 8.86
C VAL A 64 0.13 6.71 9.97
N MET A 65 0.67 5.61 10.47
CA MET A 65 0.04 4.83 11.56
C MET A 65 -0.12 5.64 12.85
N GLN A 66 0.82 6.53 13.16
CA GLN A 66 0.70 7.47 14.29
C GLN A 66 -0.46 8.45 14.10
N LYS A 67 -0.68 8.98 12.87
CA LYS A 67 -1.83 9.85 12.57
C LYS A 67 -3.15 9.09 12.72
N VAL A 68 -3.21 7.84 12.28
CA VAL A 68 -4.37 6.97 12.49
C VAL A 68 -4.65 6.79 13.98
N THR A 69 -3.63 6.44 14.76
CA THR A 69 -3.75 6.32 16.22
C THR A 69 -4.26 7.63 16.85
N ALA A 70 -3.67 8.77 16.48
CA ALA A 70 -4.07 10.07 17.00
C ALA A 70 -5.55 10.39 16.68
N THR A 71 -6.02 10.01 15.49
CA THR A 71 -7.42 10.19 15.09
C THR A 71 -8.35 9.34 15.94
N ILE A 72 -8.02 8.06 16.17
CA ILE A 72 -8.79 7.16 17.03
C ILE A 72 -8.82 7.70 18.46
N MET A 73 -7.67 8.04 19.03
CA MET A 73 -7.56 8.57 20.39
C MET A 73 -8.37 9.86 20.60
N LYS A 74 -8.32 10.77 19.62
CA LYS A 74 -9.11 12.00 19.65
C LYS A 74 -10.62 11.73 19.69
N ARG A 75 -11.09 10.78 18.87
CA ARG A 75 -12.53 10.46 18.76
C ARG A 75 -13.06 9.62 19.91
N THR A 76 -12.18 8.95 20.65
CA THR A 76 -12.51 8.12 21.82
C THR A 76 -12.14 8.79 23.15
N ASN A 77 -11.81 10.08 23.16
CA ASN A 77 -11.31 10.79 24.33
C ASN A 77 -10.25 9.98 25.08
N ASN A 78 -9.16 9.63 24.37
CA ASN A 78 -8.08 8.77 24.89
C ASN A 78 -8.57 7.39 25.37
N MET A 79 -9.48 6.77 24.63
CA MET A 79 -10.09 5.46 24.94
C MET A 79 -11.00 5.45 26.20
N THR A 80 -11.33 6.59 26.77
CA THR A 80 -12.26 6.69 27.91
C THR A 80 -13.73 6.71 27.49
N GLU A 81 -14.00 7.12 26.25
CA GLU A 81 -15.35 7.24 25.67
C GLU A 81 -15.43 6.44 24.37
N PHE A 82 -15.57 5.14 24.49
CA PHE A 82 -15.78 4.29 23.32
C PHE A 82 -17.26 4.25 22.95
N ASN A 83 -17.59 4.78 21.75
CA ASN A 83 -18.93 4.69 21.18
C ASN A 83 -19.01 3.53 20.18
N PRO A 84 -19.74 2.44 20.47
CA PRO A 84 -19.88 1.31 19.55
C PRO A 84 -20.66 1.66 18.27
N ASP A 85 -21.33 2.79 18.21
CA ASP A 85 -22.04 3.29 17.03
C ASP A 85 -21.15 4.15 16.12
N ASP A 86 -19.95 4.53 16.57
CA ASP A 86 -18.98 5.23 15.73
C ASP A 86 -18.27 4.24 14.77
N LYS A 87 -19.01 3.88 13.71
CA LYS A 87 -18.54 2.94 12.69
C LYS A 87 -17.22 3.34 12.03
N TYR A 88 -16.96 4.65 11.94
CA TYR A 88 -15.69 5.14 11.39
C TYR A 88 -14.48 4.76 12.26
N VAL A 89 -14.58 4.96 13.56
CA VAL A 89 -13.50 4.62 14.51
C VAL A 89 -13.26 3.11 14.51
N ILE A 90 -14.32 2.32 14.51
CA ILE A 90 -14.23 0.86 14.50
C ILE A 90 -13.51 0.37 13.23
N ASP A 91 -13.98 0.79 12.05
CA ASP A 91 -13.38 0.42 10.77
C ASP A 91 -11.92 0.88 10.67
N LEU A 92 -11.62 2.09 11.11
CA LEU A 92 -10.25 2.62 11.10
C LEU A 92 -9.32 1.81 12.02
N ALA A 93 -9.80 1.44 13.21
CA ALA A 93 -9.03 0.62 14.16
C ALA A 93 -8.80 -0.81 13.64
N GLU A 94 -9.81 -1.44 13.04
CA GLU A 94 -9.68 -2.78 12.45
C GLU A 94 -8.65 -2.78 11.31
N ARG A 95 -8.72 -1.79 10.42
CA ARG A 95 -7.76 -1.66 9.32
C ARG A 95 -6.35 -1.33 9.82
N GLN A 96 -6.24 -0.54 10.90
CA GLN A 96 -4.96 -0.29 11.55
C GLN A 96 -4.34 -1.58 12.10
N MET A 97 -5.11 -2.42 12.79
CA MET A 97 -4.62 -3.69 13.32
C MET A 97 -4.14 -4.63 12.21
N LYS A 98 -4.92 -4.72 11.12
CA LYS A 98 -4.53 -5.51 9.93
C LYS A 98 -3.22 -4.99 9.33
N ALA A 99 -3.11 -3.68 9.09
CA ALA A 99 -1.91 -3.04 8.56
C ALA A 99 -0.69 -3.29 9.45
N MET A 100 -0.82 -3.17 10.76
CA MET A 100 0.28 -3.43 11.70
C MET A 100 0.77 -4.89 11.64
N SER A 101 -0.14 -5.84 11.48
CA SER A 101 0.22 -7.25 11.30
C SER A 101 1.00 -7.48 10.00
N GLU A 102 0.53 -6.93 8.89
CA GLU A 102 1.17 -7.05 7.58
C GLU A 102 2.56 -6.37 7.54
N ILE A 103 2.67 -5.17 8.11
CA ILE A 103 3.95 -4.45 8.19
C ILE A 103 4.95 -5.23 9.04
N ARG A 104 4.54 -5.78 10.20
CA ARG A 104 5.42 -6.61 11.04
C ARG A 104 5.89 -7.85 10.31
N SER A 105 5.00 -8.58 9.63
CA SER A 105 5.34 -9.74 8.81
C SER A 105 6.33 -9.35 7.72
N THR A 106 6.06 -8.27 7.00
CA THR A 106 6.94 -7.79 5.93
C THR A 106 8.34 -7.43 6.43
N ILE A 107 8.43 -6.74 7.59
CA ILE A 107 9.71 -6.38 8.20
C ILE A 107 10.46 -7.62 8.69
N TYR A 108 9.76 -8.58 9.30
CA TYR A 108 10.37 -9.81 9.79
C TYR A 108 10.91 -10.68 8.66
N ASP A 109 10.13 -10.85 7.59
CA ASP A 109 10.49 -11.67 6.43
C ASP A 109 11.63 -11.05 5.59
N SER A 110 11.86 -9.74 5.70
CA SER A 110 12.79 -8.97 4.87
C SER A 110 13.81 -8.17 5.67
N ASP A 111 14.38 -8.79 6.71
CA ASP A 111 15.38 -8.14 7.59
C ASP A 111 16.61 -7.64 6.81
N LYS A 112 16.96 -8.29 5.70
CA LYS A 112 18.09 -7.94 4.84
C LYS A 112 17.62 -7.50 3.45
N LYS A 113 18.29 -6.51 2.89
CA LYS A 113 17.96 -5.97 1.57
C LYS A 113 17.90 -7.03 0.47
N GLY A 114 18.76 -8.02 0.47
CA GLY A 114 18.78 -9.07 -0.55
C GLY A 114 19.12 -8.55 -1.95
N GLU A 115 18.91 -9.41 -2.95
CA GLU A 115 19.07 -9.05 -4.36
C GLU A 115 17.84 -8.32 -4.89
N TRP A 116 18.01 -7.63 -6.01
CA TRP A 116 16.88 -7.02 -6.73
C TRP A 116 15.85 -8.08 -7.14
N SER A 117 14.61 -7.89 -6.72
CA SER A 117 13.53 -8.86 -6.90
C SER A 117 12.40 -8.36 -7.81
N GLY A 118 12.41 -7.10 -8.19
CA GLY A 118 11.39 -6.52 -9.05
C GLY A 118 11.11 -5.05 -8.70
N TRP A 119 9.83 -4.72 -8.61
CA TRP A 119 9.35 -3.34 -8.49
C TRP A 119 8.49 -3.16 -7.25
N LYS A 120 8.49 -1.95 -6.73
CA LYS A 120 7.66 -1.54 -5.62
C LYS A 120 6.87 -0.30 -6.02
N VAL A 121 5.56 -0.33 -5.82
CA VAL A 121 4.63 0.75 -6.16
C VAL A 121 3.69 0.98 -4.99
N ARG A 122 3.39 2.26 -4.73
CA ARG A 122 2.33 2.65 -3.80
C ARG A 122 1.18 3.27 -4.58
N VAL A 123 -0.03 2.84 -4.26
CA VAL A 123 -1.27 3.38 -4.84
C VAL A 123 -2.13 3.94 -3.72
N ASP A 124 -2.40 5.24 -3.78
CA ASP A 124 -3.35 5.89 -2.89
C ASP A 124 -4.75 5.79 -3.51
N TYR A 125 -5.73 5.33 -2.74
CA TYR A 125 -7.08 5.13 -3.24
C TYR A 125 -8.15 5.45 -2.19
N GLN A 126 -9.36 5.71 -2.69
CA GLN A 126 -10.57 5.85 -1.89
C GLN A 126 -11.58 4.79 -2.30
N ALA A 127 -12.27 4.22 -1.31
CA ALA A 127 -13.26 3.18 -1.55
C ALA A 127 -14.39 3.27 -0.51
N ARG A 128 -15.43 2.45 -0.69
CA ARG A 128 -16.50 2.27 0.30
C ARG A 128 -16.44 0.86 0.86
N ASN A 129 -16.51 0.74 2.18
CA ASN A 129 -16.59 -0.57 2.82
C ASN A 129 -17.99 -1.20 2.62
N ARG A 130 -18.17 -2.43 3.12
CA ARG A 130 -19.45 -3.15 3.01
C ARG A 130 -20.64 -2.44 3.66
N SER A 131 -20.42 -1.54 4.60
CA SER A 131 -21.47 -0.71 5.21
C SER A 131 -21.75 0.59 4.45
N GLY A 132 -21.11 0.82 3.30
CA GLY A 132 -21.25 2.01 2.46
C GLY A 132 -20.44 3.22 2.94
N MET A 133 -19.62 3.07 3.97
CA MET A 133 -18.79 4.14 4.51
C MET A 133 -17.53 4.34 3.66
N GLU A 134 -17.22 5.59 3.33
CA GLU A 134 -16.00 5.95 2.60
C GLU A 134 -14.76 5.83 3.49
N TYR A 135 -13.68 5.33 2.91
CA TYR A 135 -12.37 5.28 3.53
C TYR A 135 -11.26 5.52 2.51
N LYS A 136 -10.09 5.90 3.00
CA LYS A 136 -8.87 6.05 2.20
C LYS A 136 -7.81 5.09 2.69
N SER A 137 -7.00 4.60 1.76
CA SER A 137 -5.85 3.75 2.06
C SER A 137 -4.74 4.00 1.05
N GLU A 138 -3.52 3.71 1.46
CA GLU A 138 -2.40 3.49 0.54
C GLU A 138 -2.11 1.99 0.45
N ARG A 139 -2.06 1.45 -0.77
CA ARG A 139 -1.71 0.07 -1.06
C ARG A 139 -0.28 -0.02 -1.54
N TRP A 140 0.52 -0.79 -0.82
CA TRP A 140 1.90 -1.11 -1.17
C TRP A 140 1.92 -2.41 -1.94
N LEU A 141 2.52 -2.40 -3.12
CA LEU A 141 2.62 -3.55 -4.01
C LEU A 141 4.08 -3.86 -4.30
N PHE A 142 4.43 -5.12 -4.19
CA PHE A 142 5.70 -5.68 -4.64
C PHE A 142 5.39 -6.54 -5.87
N ILE A 143 6.02 -6.22 -6.98
CA ILE A 143 5.74 -6.77 -8.30
C ILE A 143 7.02 -7.45 -8.80
N ASP A 144 6.88 -8.58 -9.46
CA ASP A 144 8.00 -9.35 -10.00
C ASP A 144 8.85 -8.55 -11.01
N LYS A 145 10.00 -9.09 -11.38
CA LYS A 145 10.97 -8.45 -12.30
C LYS A 145 10.37 -8.13 -13.65
N GLU A 146 9.48 -8.99 -14.14
CA GLU A 146 8.84 -8.90 -15.46
C GLU A 146 7.64 -7.96 -15.47
N GLY A 147 7.18 -7.49 -14.29
CA GLY A 147 5.99 -6.65 -14.16
C GLY A 147 4.70 -7.39 -14.51
N LYS A 148 4.61 -8.68 -14.18
CA LYS A 148 3.48 -9.55 -14.54
C LYS A 148 2.66 -10.00 -13.35
N GLU A 149 3.25 -10.06 -12.17
CA GLU A 149 2.63 -10.61 -10.97
C GLU A 149 2.88 -9.74 -9.75
N VAL A 150 1.83 -9.53 -8.95
CA VAL A 150 1.95 -8.95 -7.62
C VAL A 150 2.32 -10.06 -6.66
N VAL A 151 3.56 -10.06 -6.19
CA VAL A 151 4.10 -11.10 -5.29
C VAL A 151 3.75 -10.85 -3.83
N ARG A 152 3.51 -9.60 -3.47
CA ARG A 152 3.04 -9.18 -2.13
C ARG A 152 2.31 -7.86 -2.22
N ALA A 153 1.24 -7.70 -1.43
CA ALA A 153 0.58 -6.42 -1.25
C ALA A 153 0.01 -6.30 0.16
N PHE A 154 -0.07 -5.08 0.68
CA PHE A 154 -0.77 -4.75 1.92
C PHE A 154 -1.27 -3.31 1.89
N ASP A 155 -2.28 -3.04 2.71
CA ASP A 155 -2.92 -1.72 2.79
C ASP A 155 -2.58 -1.03 4.10
N ILE A 156 -2.34 0.28 4.05
CA ILE A 156 -2.20 1.15 5.21
C ILE A 156 -3.38 2.13 5.20
N PRO A 157 -4.23 2.17 6.25
CA PRO A 157 -5.33 3.11 6.30
C PRO A 157 -4.83 4.55 6.39
N LEU A 158 -5.53 5.45 5.71
CA LEU A 158 -5.35 6.90 5.83
C LEU A 158 -6.48 7.47 6.69
N PRO A 159 -6.18 8.37 7.64
CA PRO A 159 -7.19 8.97 8.51
C PRO A 159 -8.04 10.04 7.80
#